data_6fb7b23f00b6424c5e9acf508b1d3db3
#
_entry.id   6fb7b23f00b6424c5e9acf508b1d3db3
#
_cell.length_a   1.000
_cell.length_b   1.000
_cell.length_c   1.000
_cell.angle_alpha   90.00
_cell.angle_beta   90.00
_cell.angle_gamma   90.00
#
_symmetry.space_group_name_H-M   'P 1'
#
loop_
_entity.id
_entity.type
_entity.pdbx_description
1 polymer ?
#
loop_
_entity_poly.entity_id
_entity_poly.type
_entity_poly.pdbx_seq_one_letter_code
_entity_poly.pdbx_strand_id
1 'polypeptide(L)'
;DLFPFYVRDVLKVERFELIGSLEAFSVIFLTVPVAALMKKVRAVPQMTLGLAVGSCSWLVLVFFQTWQAAALAMFLLALGEVLQAPRYYEYIADLAPKEQVGTFMGFAFLPIALGALLAGPLGGVLLQSYLKETMQPAKAWMILSGLGFVSTAALLAYDRFLVRR
;
A
#
# COMPACT_ATOMS: atom_id res chain seq x y z
N ASP A 1 -2.59 -10.27 -11.69
CA ASP A 1 -1.76 -9.69 -10.62
C ASP A 1 -0.34 -9.43 -11.09
N LEU A 2 0.13 -8.20 -10.91
CA LEU A 2 1.44 -7.74 -11.42
C LEU A 2 2.60 -8.40 -10.66
N PHE A 3 2.56 -8.40 -9.34
CA PHE A 3 3.65 -8.86 -8.48
C PHE A 3 3.92 -10.37 -8.57
N PRO A 4 2.92 -11.26 -8.49
CA PRO A 4 3.13 -12.70 -8.69
C PRO A 4 3.74 -13.03 -10.07
N PHE A 5 3.28 -12.37 -11.14
CA PHE A 5 3.88 -12.51 -12.46
C PHE A 5 5.36 -12.09 -12.46
N TYR A 6 5.67 -10.95 -11.86
CA TYR A 6 7.04 -10.45 -11.76
C TYR A 6 7.97 -11.44 -11.04
N VAL A 7 7.58 -11.95 -9.89
CA VAL A 7 8.41 -12.86 -9.09
C VAL A 7 8.58 -14.20 -9.81
N ARG A 8 7.50 -14.74 -10.39
CA ARG A 8 7.53 -16.03 -11.08
C ARG A 8 8.23 -15.96 -12.44
N ASP A 9 7.83 -15.01 -13.30
CA ASP A 9 8.21 -15.03 -14.71
C ASP A 9 9.43 -14.14 -15.02
N VAL A 10 9.66 -13.07 -14.25
CA VAL A 10 10.81 -12.18 -14.43
C VAL A 10 11.97 -12.61 -13.53
N LEU A 11 11.73 -12.80 -12.23
CA LEU A 11 12.77 -13.21 -11.28
C LEU A 11 13.03 -14.73 -11.29
N LYS A 12 12.18 -15.54 -11.94
CA LYS A 12 12.30 -17.00 -12.07
C LYS A 12 12.33 -17.73 -10.72
N VAL A 13 11.56 -17.26 -9.75
CA VAL A 13 11.46 -17.89 -8.43
C VAL A 13 10.39 -18.97 -8.46
N GLU A 14 10.77 -20.23 -8.26
CA GLU A 14 9.85 -21.38 -8.30
C GLU A 14 8.77 -21.31 -7.22
N ARG A 15 9.14 -20.87 -6.00
CA ARG A 15 8.23 -20.76 -4.86
C ARG A 15 7.81 -19.31 -4.61
N PHE A 16 7.28 -18.64 -5.64
CA PHE A 16 6.86 -17.25 -5.57
C PHE A 16 5.73 -17.02 -4.55
N GLU A 17 4.94 -18.05 -4.24
CA GLU A 17 3.86 -17.99 -3.24
C GLU A 17 4.40 -17.68 -1.84
N LEU A 18 5.61 -18.15 -1.51
CA LEU A 18 6.24 -17.88 -0.22
C LEU A 18 6.58 -16.39 -0.06
N ILE A 19 6.98 -15.74 -1.16
CA ILE A 19 7.26 -14.29 -1.14
C ILE A 19 5.95 -13.50 -1.04
N GLY A 20 4.91 -13.92 -1.74
CA GLY A 20 3.58 -13.32 -1.65
C GLY A 20 2.94 -13.46 -0.27
N SER A 21 3.08 -14.64 0.37
CA SER A 21 2.54 -14.88 1.70
C SER A 21 3.30 -14.14 2.81
N LEU A 22 4.54 -13.69 2.56
CA LEU A 22 5.32 -12.91 3.52
C LEU A 22 4.60 -11.63 3.97
N GLU A 23 3.87 -10.98 3.05
CA GLU A 23 3.04 -9.81 3.36
C GLU A 23 2.00 -10.16 4.42
N ALA A 24 1.18 -11.18 4.19
CA ALA A 24 0.12 -11.60 5.12
C ALA A 24 0.67 -11.99 6.50
N PHE A 25 1.75 -12.75 6.54
CA PHE A 25 2.42 -13.08 7.81
C PHE A 25 2.96 -11.84 8.50
N SER A 26 3.59 -10.93 7.77
CA SER A 26 4.11 -9.68 8.32
C SER A 26 3.00 -8.82 8.91
N VAL A 27 1.86 -8.70 8.24
CA VAL A 27 0.69 -7.97 8.76
C VAL A 27 0.25 -8.56 10.10
N ILE A 28 0.11 -9.89 10.22
CA ILE A 28 -0.30 -10.55 11.46
C ILE A 28 0.67 -10.24 12.60
N PHE A 29 1.98 -10.38 12.38
CA PHE A 29 2.99 -10.18 13.42
C PHE A 29 3.22 -8.69 13.74
N LEU A 30 3.10 -7.79 12.78
CA LEU A 30 3.37 -6.36 12.96
C LEU A 30 2.19 -5.59 13.55
N THR A 31 0.95 -6.06 13.40
CA THR A 31 -0.25 -5.31 13.81
C THR A 31 -0.20 -4.89 15.28
N VAL A 32 0.08 -5.82 16.20
CA VAL A 32 0.09 -5.53 17.64
C VAL A 32 1.26 -4.63 18.05
N PRO A 33 2.53 -4.92 17.66
CA PRO A 33 3.66 -4.04 18.00
C PRO A 33 3.52 -2.63 17.43
N VAL A 34 3.10 -2.50 16.17
CA VAL A 34 2.94 -1.20 15.52
C VAL A 34 1.81 -0.41 16.16
N ALA A 35 0.67 -1.04 16.47
CA ALA A 35 -0.42 -0.38 17.19
C ALA A 35 0.03 0.14 18.57
N ALA A 36 0.82 -0.63 19.29
CA ALA A 36 1.36 -0.22 20.59
C ALA A 36 2.32 0.97 20.48
N LEU A 37 3.24 0.94 19.50
CA LEU A 37 4.21 2.01 19.26
C LEU A 37 3.54 3.31 18.79
N MET A 38 2.52 3.19 17.95
CA MET A 38 1.84 4.32 17.31
C MET A 38 0.65 4.86 18.10
N LYS A 39 0.37 4.34 19.29
CA LYS A 39 -0.79 4.69 20.13
C LYS A 39 -0.98 6.19 20.35
N LYS A 40 0.13 6.95 20.43
CA LYS A 40 0.12 8.41 20.70
C LYS A 40 0.15 9.25 19.42
N VAL A 41 0.30 8.65 18.25
CA VAL A 41 0.37 9.36 16.98
C VAL A 41 -1.04 9.59 16.47
N ARG A 42 -1.32 10.79 15.94
CA ARG A 42 -2.62 11.13 15.31
C ARG A 42 -2.86 10.26 14.07
N ALA A 43 -4.13 10.01 13.76
CA ALA A 43 -4.52 9.12 12.67
C ALA A 43 -3.95 9.55 11.31
N VAL A 44 -4.17 10.83 10.91
CA VAL A 44 -3.74 11.30 9.58
C VAL A 44 -2.22 11.26 9.37
N PRO A 45 -1.36 11.77 10.27
CA PRO A 45 0.09 11.60 10.15
C PRO A 45 0.54 10.14 10.10
N GLN A 46 -0.09 9.26 10.86
CA GLN A 46 0.24 7.83 10.82
C GLN A 46 -0.15 7.19 9.49
N MET A 47 -1.34 7.48 8.96
CA MET A 47 -1.75 7.05 7.61
C MET A 47 -0.79 7.56 6.54
N THR A 48 -0.35 8.81 6.64
CA THR A 48 0.65 9.40 5.73
C THR A 48 1.99 8.66 5.77
N LEU A 49 2.44 8.31 6.98
CA LEU A 49 3.65 7.49 7.15
C LEU A 49 3.48 6.12 6.50
N GLY A 50 2.33 5.47 6.69
CA GLY A 50 2.02 4.18 6.07
C GLY A 50 2.06 4.23 4.55
N LEU A 51 1.44 5.26 3.94
CA LEU A 51 1.50 5.50 2.49
C LEU A 51 2.93 5.73 2.00
N ALA A 52 3.73 6.51 2.72
CA ALA A 52 5.12 6.76 2.37
C ALA A 52 5.95 5.45 2.39
N VAL A 53 5.80 4.64 3.44
CA VAL A 53 6.49 3.34 3.56
C VAL A 53 6.05 2.40 2.44
N GLY A 54 4.75 2.29 2.16
CA GLY A 54 4.23 1.50 1.04
C GLY A 54 4.74 1.99 -0.33
N SER A 55 4.87 3.30 -0.52
CA SER A 55 5.46 3.87 -1.74
C SER A 55 6.93 3.53 -1.89
N CYS A 56 7.69 3.55 -0.78
CA CYS A 56 9.09 3.15 -0.74
C CYS A 56 9.27 1.66 -1.02
N SER A 57 8.30 0.80 -0.70
CA SER A 57 8.38 -0.63 -1.00
C SER A 57 8.58 -0.89 -2.50
N TRP A 58 7.85 -0.18 -3.34
CA TRP A 58 7.97 -0.28 -4.80
C TRP A 58 9.29 0.30 -5.33
N LEU A 59 9.85 1.35 -4.68
CA LEU A 59 11.17 1.86 -5.05
C LEU A 59 12.29 0.83 -4.88
N VAL A 60 12.19 -0.06 -3.90
CA VAL A 60 13.16 -1.15 -3.73
C VAL A 60 13.23 -1.99 -5.02
N LEU A 61 12.09 -2.27 -5.67
CA LEU A 61 12.04 -3.04 -6.91
C LEU A 61 12.47 -2.25 -8.15
N VAL A 62 12.47 -0.92 -8.09
CA VAL A 62 13.05 -0.08 -9.16
C VAL A 62 14.57 -0.26 -9.22
N PHE A 63 15.22 -0.27 -8.06
CA PHE A 63 16.69 -0.31 -7.98
C PHE A 63 17.27 -1.72 -7.93
N PHE A 64 16.53 -2.66 -7.31
CA PHE A 64 17.00 -4.02 -7.06
C PHE A 64 15.98 -5.04 -7.57
N GLN A 65 16.34 -5.77 -8.63
CA GLN A 65 15.49 -6.79 -9.25
C GLN A 65 15.95 -8.19 -8.81
N THR A 66 15.86 -8.46 -7.52
CA THR A 66 16.26 -9.72 -6.91
C THR A 66 15.11 -10.26 -6.04
N TRP A 67 15.14 -11.56 -5.74
CA TRP A 67 14.12 -12.16 -4.86
C TRP A 67 14.18 -11.60 -3.43
N GLN A 68 15.37 -11.25 -2.94
CA GLN A 68 15.55 -10.60 -1.63
C GLN A 68 14.90 -9.21 -1.60
N ALA A 69 15.05 -8.45 -2.68
CA ALA A 69 14.40 -7.16 -2.84
C ALA A 69 12.87 -7.30 -2.92
N ALA A 70 12.37 -8.36 -3.59
CA ALA A 70 10.95 -8.66 -3.61
C ALA A 70 10.40 -9.00 -2.21
N ALA A 71 11.13 -9.81 -1.44
CA ALA A 71 10.77 -10.12 -0.06
C ALA A 71 10.78 -8.88 0.84
N LEU A 72 11.80 -8.01 0.72
CA LEU A 72 11.87 -6.75 1.44
C LEU A 72 10.72 -5.80 1.06
N ALA A 73 10.39 -5.73 -0.23
CA ALA A 73 9.27 -4.91 -0.69
C ALA A 73 7.94 -5.38 -0.08
N MET A 74 7.68 -6.69 -0.02
CA MET A 74 6.48 -7.23 0.62
C MET A 74 6.44 -6.93 2.12
N PHE A 75 7.57 -7.04 2.81
CA PHE A 75 7.66 -6.67 4.22
C PHE A 75 7.37 -5.18 4.45
N LEU A 76 7.94 -4.29 3.64
CA LEU A 76 7.69 -2.84 3.72
C LEU A 76 6.25 -2.49 3.36
N LEU A 77 5.65 -3.19 2.39
CA LEU A 77 4.25 -3.01 2.02
C LEU A 77 3.34 -3.37 3.19
N ALA A 78 3.56 -4.54 3.82
CA ALA A 78 2.86 -4.97 5.03
C ALA A 78 2.98 -3.94 6.17
N LEU A 79 4.18 -3.41 6.40
CA LEU A 79 4.40 -2.36 7.40
C LEU A 79 3.60 -1.10 7.08
N GLY A 80 3.58 -0.68 5.80
CA GLY A 80 2.78 0.45 5.34
C GLY A 80 1.28 0.22 5.57
N GLU A 81 0.78 -0.97 5.27
CA GLU A 81 -0.62 -1.36 5.46
C GLU A 81 -1.01 -1.34 6.95
N VAL A 82 -0.21 -1.94 7.81
CA VAL A 82 -0.45 -1.96 9.27
C VAL A 82 -0.45 -0.56 9.88
N LEU A 83 0.36 0.36 9.36
CA LEU A 83 0.37 1.77 9.77
C LEU A 83 -0.90 2.51 9.32
N GLN A 84 -1.43 2.19 8.15
CA GLN A 84 -2.50 2.94 7.50
C GLN A 84 -3.90 2.39 7.81
N ALA A 85 -4.14 1.10 7.56
CA ALA A 85 -5.48 0.54 7.50
C ALA A 85 -6.27 0.66 8.82
N PRO A 86 -5.73 0.32 10.00
CA PRO A 86 -6.46 0.47 11.25
C PRO A 86 -6.83 1.92 11.56
N ARG A 87 -5.91 2.85 11.24
CA ARG A 87 -6.11 4.29 11.47
C ARG A 87 -7.12 4.92 10.52
N TYR A 88 -7.23 4.41 9.32
CA TYR A 88 -8.25 4.84 8.37
C TYR A 88 -9.66 4.57 8.94
N TYR A 89 -9.91 3.36 9.41
CA TYR A 89 -11.21 3.00 9.98
C TYR A 89 -11.51 3.73 11.29
N GLU A 90 -10.51 3.88 12.17
CA GLU A 90 -10.63 4.66 13.40
C GLU A 90 -10.99 6.13 13.06
N TYR A 91 -10.30 6.74 12.11
CA TYR A 91 -10.56 8.13 11.69
C TYR A 91 -11.98 8.32 11.15
N ILE A 92 -12.48 7.38 10.33
CA ILE A 92 -13.85 7.43 9.82
C ILE A 92 -14.87 7.26 10.95
N ALA A 93 -14.62 6.34 11.89
CA ALA A 93 -15.50 6.12 13.03
C ALA A 93 -15.57 7.37 13.94
N ASP A 94 -14.45 8.05 14.15
CA ASP A 94 -14.38 9.29 14.95
C ASP A 94 -15.10 10.47 14.30
N LEU A 95 -15.20 10.50 12.96
CA LEU A 95 -15.94 11.53 12.23
C LEU A 95 -17.45 11.29 12.24
N ALA A 96 -17.89 10.07 12.49
CA ALA A 96 -19.28 9.68 12.40
C ALA A 96 -20.09 10.09 13.64
N PRO A 97 -21.33 10.60 13.49
CA PRO A 97 -22.27 10.68 14.59
C PRO A 97 -22.52 9.30 15.20
N LYS A 98 -22.68 9.22 16.53
CA LYS A 98 -22.81 7.93 17.25
C LYS A 98 -23.88 7.01 16.68
N GLU A 99 -25.01 7.58 16.24
CA GLU A 99 -26.13 6.82 15.67
C GLU A 99 -25.90 6.38 14.22
N GLN A 100 -24.86 6.89 13.54
CA GLN A 100 -24.61 6.67 12.11
C GLN A 100 -23.25 6.02 11.82
N VAL A 101 -22.52 5.56 12.83
CA VAL A 101 -21.18 4.94 12.67
C VAL A 101 -21.21 3.82 11.64
N GLY A 102 -22.22 2.94 11.66
CA GLY A 102 -22.36 1.85 10.68
C GLY A 102 -22.50 2.35 9.23
N THR A 103 -23.27 3.42 9.01
CA THR A 103 -23.43 4.04 7.69
C THR A 103 -22.11 4.64 7.18
N PHE A 104 -21.39 5.39 8.02
CA PHE A 104 -20.10 5.98 7.68
C PHE A 104 -19.05 4.90 7.39
N MET A 105 -19.03 3.82 8.16
CA MET A 105 -18.16 2.68 7.90
C MET A 105 -18.49 2.01 6.56
N GLY A 106 -19.76 1.91 6.18
CA GLY A 106 -20.16 1.46 4.85
C GLY A 106 -19.60 2.36 3.74
N PHE A 107 -19.72 3.68 3.89
CA PHE A 107 -19.16 4.65 2.94
C PHE A 107 -17.61 4.62 2.89
N ALA A 108 -16.95 4.22 3.96
CA ALA A 108 -15.48 4.08 3.98
C ALA A 108 -14.96 3.07 2.95
N PHE A 109 -15.77 2.10 2.55
CA PHE A 109 -15.40 1.14 1.50
C PHE A 109 -15.55 1.67 0.08
N LEU A 110 -16.27 2.77 -0.14
CA LEU A 110 -16.50 3.33 -1.48
C LEU A 110 -15.20 3.76 -2.17
N PRO A 111 -14.29 4.54 -1.54
CA PRO A 111 -13.00 4.88 -2.14
C PRO A 111 -12.14 3.63 -2.42
N ILE A 112 -12.20 2.63 -1.56
CA ILE A 112 -11.47 1.36 -1.74
C ILE A 112 -11.99 0.62 -2.98
N ALA A 113 -13.32 0.52 -3.15
CA ALA A 113 -13.94 -0.10 -4.31
C ALA A 113 -13.61 0.65 -5.62
N LEU A 114 -13.65 1.98 -5.60
CA LEU A 114 -13.26 2.81 -6.76
C LEU A 114 -11.77 2.63 -7.08
N GLY A 115 -10.91 2.59 -6.06
CA GLY A 115 -9.49 2.30 -6.24
C GLY A 115 -9.25 0.93 -6.87
N ALA A 116 -9.94 -0.10 -6.39
CA ALA A 116 -9.84 -1.46 -6.94
C ALA A 116 -10.31 -1.53 -8.41
N LEU A 117 -11.38 -0.80 -8.74
CA LEU A 117 -11.90 -0.72 -10.12
C LEU A 117 -10.87 -0.11 -11.08
N LEU A 118 -10.13 0.90 -10.64
CA LEU A 118 -9.09 1.56 -11.44
C LEU A 118 -7.77 0.76 -11.44
N ALA A 119 -7.44 0.11 -10.34
CA ALA A 119 -6.20 -0.67 -10.20
C ALA A 119 -6.15 -1.88 -11.15
N GLY A 120 -7.29 -2.50 -11.44
CA GLY A 120 -7.35 -3.63 -12.38
C GLY A 120 -6.85 -3.28 -13.78
N PRO A 121 -7.47 -2.33 -14.49
CA PRO A 121 -7.00 -1.86 -15.80
C PRO A 121 -5.58 -1.32 -15.78
N LEU A 122 -5.22 -0.51 -14.77
CA LEU A 122 -3.86 0.02 -14.63
C LEU A 122 -2.83 -1.12 -14.51
N GLY A 123 -3.08 -2.08 -13.62
CA GLY A 123 -2.21 -3.23 -13.45
C GLY A 123 -2.10 -4.07 -14.73
N GLY A 124 -3.20 -4.22 -15.49
CA GLY A 124 -3.21 -4.89 -16.78
C GLY A 124 -2.32 -4.19 -17.82
N VAL A 125 -2.44 -2.87 -17.94
CA VAL A 125 -1.60 -2.06 -18.84
C VAL A 125 -0.12 -2.14 -18.44
N LEU A 126 0.19 -1.98 -17.15
CA LEU A 126 1.57 -2.06 -16.67
C LEU A 126 2.18 -3.46 -16.91
N LEU A 127 1.39 -4.51 -16.68
CA LEU A 127 1.82 -5.88 -16.93
C LEU A 127 2.12 -6.11 -18.42
N GLN A 128 1.20 -5.71 -19.28
CA GLN A 128 1.35 -5.92 -20.73
C GLN A 128 2.53 -5.11 -21.27
N SER A 129 2.55 -3.80 -21.04
CA SER A 129 3.52 -2.89 -21.68
C SER A 129 4.93 -3.02 -21.08
N TYR A 130 5.06 -3.17 -19.77
CA TYR A 130 6.38 -3.09 -19.13
C TYR A 130 6.95 -4.44 -18.68
N LEU A 131 6.13 -5.43 -18.38
CA LEU A 131 6.64 -6.73 -17.98
C LEU A 131 6.70 -7.72 -19.14
N LYS A 132 5.71 -7.69 -20.07
CA LYS A 132 5.65 -8.64 -21.17
C LYS A 132 6.30 -8.11 -22.46
N GLU A 133 5.94 -6.91 -22.90
CA GLU A 133 6.40 -6.38 -24.19
C GLU A 133 7.81 -5.79 -24.12
N THR A 134 8.06 -4.88 -23.18
CA THR A 134 9.36 -4.17 -23.14
C THR A 134 10.36 -4.79 -22.17
N MET A 135 9.95 -5.73 -21.31
CA MET A 135 10.79 -6.36 -20.28
C MET A 135 11.53 -5.32 -19.39
N GLN A 136 10.82 -4.24 -19.04
CA GLN A 136 11.33 -3.15 -18.21
C GLN A 136 10.52 -2.99 -16.92
N PRO A 137 10.55 -3.97 -16.00
CA PRO A 137 9.72 -3.98 -14.79
C PRO A 137 9.98 -2.77 -13.89
N ALA A 138 11.19 -2.22 -13.87
CA ALA A 138 11.53 -1.03 -13.10
C ALA A 138 10.61 0.17 -13.42
N LYS A 139 10.18 0.33 -14.67
CA LYS A 139 9.25 1.41 -15.05
C LYS A 139 7.86 1.22 -14.45
N ALA A 140 7.37 -0.01 -14.41
CA ALA A 140 6.08 -0.32 -13.76
C ALA A 140 6.14 0.02 -12.28
N TRP A 141 7.20 -0.39 -11.58
CA TRP A 141 7.39 -0.10 -10.16
C TRP A 141 7.58 1.40 -9.89
N MET A 142 8.26 2.12 -10.78
CA MET A 142 8.41 3.57 -10.70
C MET A 142 7.05 4.29 -10.79
N ILE A 143 6.16 3.86 -11.68
CA ILE A 143 4.81 4.43 -11.81
C ILE A 143 4.00 4.18 -10.53
N LEU A 144 4.01 2.95 -10.01
CA LEU A 144 3.29 2.61 -8.78
C LEU A 144 3.82 3.39 -7.57
N SER A 145 5.15 3.48 -7.43
CA SER A 145 5.77 4.28 -6.37
C SER A 145 5.42 5.77 -6.51
N GLY A 146 5.46 6.30 -7.73
CA GLY A 146 5.09 7.68 -8.03
C GLY A 146 3.65 8.01 -7.63
N LEU A 147 2.69 7.15 -7.97
CA LEU A 147 1.29 7.28 -7.55
C LEU A 147 1.16 7.25 -6.02
N GLY A 148 1.91 6.38 -5.35
CA GLY A 148 1.94 6.32 -3.89
C GLY A 148 2.49 7.60 -3.26
N PHE A 149 3.56 8.19 -3.80
CA PHE A 149 4.10 9.46 -3.30
C PHE A 149 3.17 10.64 -3.58
N VAL A 150 2.47 10.67 -4.72
CA VAL A 150 1.43 11.68 -4.99
C VAL A 150 0.32 11.59 -3.95
N SER A 151 -0.15 10.37 -3.64
CA SER A 151 -1.15 10.15 -2.59
C SER A 151 -0.64 10.56 -1.21
N THR A 152 0.63 10.27 -0.90
CA THR A 152 1.28 10.70 0.35
C THR A 152 1.31 12.22 0.46
N ALA A 153 1.71 12.92 -0.61
CA ALA A 153 1.75 14.37 -0.66
C ALA A 153 0.34 14.99 -0.52
N ALA A 154 -0.67 14.40 -1.17
CA ALA A 154 -2.05 14.83 -1.05
C ALA A 154 -2.56 14.70 0.40
N LEU A 155 -2.25 13.60 1.09
CA LEU A 155 -2.65 13.39 2.48
C LEU A 155 -1.89 14.30 3.45
N LEU A 156 -0.63 14.61 3.18
CA LEU A 156 0.14 15.64 3.92
C LEU A 156 -0.50 17.03 3.76
N ALA A 157 -0.87 17.38 2.54
CA ALA A 157 -1.55 18.64 2.28
C ALA A 157 -2.90 18.72 3.01
N TYR A 158 -3.67 17.62 2.98
CA TYR A 158 -4.91 17.50 3.73
C TYR A 158 -4.72 17.74 5.24
N ASP A 159 -3.74 17.05 5.86
CA ASP A 159 -3.43 17.25 7.30
C ASP A 159 -3.09 18.71 7.59
N ARG A 160 -2.25 19.32 6.74
CA ARG A 160 -1.73 20.67 6.98
C ARG A 160 -2.78 21.76 6.81
N PHE A 161 -3.64 21.63 5.78
CA PHE A 161 -4.54 22.72 5.40
C PHE A 161 -5.96 22.57 5.96
N LEU A 162 -6.41 21.35 6.24
CA LEU A 162 -7.78 21.06 6.65
C LEU A 162 -7.91 20.55 8.09
N VAL A 163 -6.96 19.72 8.56
CA VAL A 163 -7.08 19.09 9.88
C VAL A 163 -6.41 19.91 10.98
N ARG A 164 -5.32 20.63 10.66
CA ARG A 164 -4.57 21.44 11.65
C ARG A 164 -5.10 22.88 11.79
N ARG A 165 -6.19 23.23 11.12
CA ARG A 165 -6.93 24.46 11.37
C ARG A 165 -7.92 24.26 12.50
#